data_5a65f210f6ed014627af7fe55476172e
#
_entry.id   5a65f210f6ed014627af7fe55476172e
#
_cell.length_a   1.000
_cell.length_b   1.000
_cell.length_c   1.000
_cell.angle_alpha   90.00
_cell.angle_beta   90.00
_cell.angle_gamma   90.00
#
_symmetry.space_group_name_H-M   'P 1'
#
loop_
_entity.id
_entity.type
_entity.pdbx_description
1 polymer ?
#
loop_
_entity_poly.entity_id
_entity_poly.type
_entity_poly.pdbx_seq_one_letter_code
_entity_poly.pdbx_strand_id
1 'polypeptide(L)'
;MKYVTKIILIMTCLIIMLPFGGCGRKKQITAQKAGVLKPEAPGKEVLDHGEAVVDISNVAQGYVALRYKGSAKKISVEVIGKNNKVYKYFIERTEEPTYFPLTSGNGTYQISVYENVQDDEYSVLMMDSFEVKLKNKFLPFLYPNQYVEFTSKTKAVKEAKKLAKGSKDDLAIVKAVYNYVVKNVKYDDEKAQNVQSGYLPSVDETLKTKKGICFDYAALMTAMLRSQGIPTKLEIGYS
;
A
#
# COMPACT_ATOMS: atom_id res chain seq x y z
N MET A 1 51.57 -9.81 53.02
CA MET A 1 50.73 -10.75 52.20
C MET A 1 49.23 -10.69 52.50
N LYS A 2 48.74 -10.34 53.70
CA LYS A 2 47.28 -10.32 54.01
C LYS A 2 46.50 -9.13 53.42
N TYR A 3 47.14 -8.05 53.04
CA TYR A 3 46.48 -6.86 52.47
C TYR A 3 46.32 -6.91 50.94
N VAL A 4 47.20 -7.60 50.23
CA VAL A 4 47.14 -7.74 48.77
C VAL A 4 45.96 -8.63 48.34
N THR A 5 45.70 -9.69 49.11
CA THR A 5 44.59 -10.61 48.86
C THR A 5 43.21 -9.97 49.06
N LYS A 6 43.09 -8.99 50.01
CA LYS A 6 41.83 -8.27 50.22
C LYS A 6 41.57 -7.22 49.13
N ILE A 7 42.61 -6.58 48.58
CA ILE A 7 42.45 -5.62 47.48
C ILE A 7 42.06 -6.32 46.17
N ILE A 8 42.62 -7.51 45.91
CA ILE A 8 42.26 -8.31 44.72
C ILE A 8 40.83 -8.84 44.84
N LEU A 9 40.33 -9.18 46.04
CA LEU A 9 38.96 -9.66 46.23
C LEU A 9 37.93 -8.51 46.08
N ILE A 10 38.28 -7.27 46.45
CA ILE A 10 37.40 -6.11 46.26
C ILE A 10 37.37 -5.66 44.78
N MET A 11 38.47 -5.82 44.05
CA MET A 11 38.53 -5.49 42.64
C MET A 11 37.79 -6.50 41.74
N THR A 12 37.76 -7.77 42.13
CA THR A 12 36.96 -8.82 41.44
C THR A 12 35.46 -8.69 41.71
N CYS A 13 35.00 -8.17 42.82
CA CYS A 13 33.59 -7.89 43.07
C CYS A 13 33.04 -6.66 42.35
N LEU A 14 33.92 -5.70 41.97
CA LEU A 14 33.48 -4.49 41.25
C LEU A 14 33.30 -4.68 39.74
N ILE A 15 33.79 -5.79 39.19
CA ILE A 15 33.68 -6.09 37.73
C ILE A 15 32.37 -6.86 37.39
N ILE A 16 31.64 -7.35 38.39
CA ILE A 16 30.41 -8.17 38.18
C ILE A 16 29.13 -7.31 38.19
N MET A 17 29.21 -6.01 38.41
CA MET A 17 28.07 -5.10 38.32
C MET A 17 28.08 -4.24 37.04
N LEU A 18 28.37 -4.83 35.89
CA LEU A 18 27.95 -4.24 34.62
C LEU A 18 26.50 -4.67 34.39
N PRO A 19 25.55 -3.73 34.36
CA PRO A 19 24.20 -4.10 34.00
C PRO A 19 24.22 -4.58 32.57
N PHE A 20 23.92 -5.85 32.36
CA PHE A 20 23.47 -6.36 31.06
C PHE A 20 22.12 -5.68 30.72
N GLY A 21 22.15 -4.39 30.57
CA GLY A 21 21.09 -3.57 30.02
C GLY A 21 21.10 -3.60 28.49
N GLY A 22 21.21 -4.78 27.92
CA GLY A 22 20.96 -5.05 26.52
C GLY A 22 19.47 -5.09 26.25
N CYS A 23 18.71 -4.10 26.70
CA CYS A 23 17.38 -3.85 26.17
C CYS A 23 17.56 -3.30 24.76
N GLY A 24 17.59 -4.20 23.78
CA GLY A 24 17.48 -3.83 22.39
C GLY A 24 16.25 -2.96 22.24
N ARG A 25 16.42 -1.63 22.23
CA ARG A 25 15.41 -0.70 21.77
C ARG A 25 15.05 -1.16 20.37
N LYS A 26 13.97 -1.95 20.23
CA LYS A 26 13.27 -2.08 18.96
C LYS A 26 13.06 -0.65 18.50
N LYS A 27 13.76 -0.27 17.43
CA LYS A 27 13.59 1.04 16.80
C LYS A 27 12.11 1.10 16.48
N GLN A 28 11.36 1.81 17.30
CA GLN A 28 9.95 2.06 17.05
C GLN A 28 9.94 2.77 15.71
N ILE A 29 9.38 2.13 14.68
CA ILE A 29 9.19 2.76 13.38
C ILE A 29 8.11 3.79 13.65
N THR A 30 8.56 5.00 14.01
CA THR A 30 7.65 6.13 14.15
C THR A 30 7.02 6.33 12.78
N ALA A 31 5.69 6.33 12.76
CA ALA A 31 4.92 6.69 11.60
C ALA A 31 5.56 7.93 10.96
N GLN A 32 5.89 7.83 9.69
CA GLN A 32 6.39 8.96 8.93
C GLN A 32 5.33 10.06 9.07
N LYS A 33 5.74 11.25 9.51
CA LYS A 33 4.86 12.40 9.83
C LYS A 33 3.70 12.45 8.83
N ALA A 34 2.50 12.19 9.30
CA ALA A 34 1.32 11.88 8.51
C ALA A 34 1.06 12.91 7.41
N GLY A 35 1.30 12.52 6.18
CA GLY A 35 0.91 13.24 4.98
C GLY A 35 0.42 12.24 3.95
N VAL A 36 -0.63 12.60 3.24
CA VAL A 36 -1.10 11.80 2.11
C VAL A 36 -0.02 11.82 1.04
N LEU A 37 0.55 10.65 0.75
CA LEU A 37 1.49 10.51 -0.36
C LEU A 37 0.72 10.63 -1.69
N LYS A 38 1.25 11.43 -2.61
CA LYS A 38 0.73 11.57 -3.96
C LYS A 38 1.66 10.83 -4.92
N PRO A 39 1.18 9.83 -5.67
CA PRO A 39 2.00 9.22 -6.70
C PRO A 39 2.17 10.19 -7.89
N GLU A 40 3.32 10.08 -8.56
CA GLU A 40 3.69 10.90 -9.70
C GLU A 40 4.23 10.01 -10.83
N ALA A 41 4.06 10.45 -12.06
CA ALA A 41 4.59 9.81 -13.27
C ALA A 41 5.46 10.81 -14.03
N PRO A 42 6.72 11.05 -13.59
CA PRO A 42 7.57 12.11 -14.14
C PRO A 42 8.16 11.79 -15.50
N GLY A 43 8.06 10.53 -15.98
CA GLY A 43 8.55 10.13 -17.29
C GLY A 43 10.07 10.15 -17.46
N LYS A 44 10.84 10.04 -16.36
CA LYS A 44 12.31 10.05 -16.42
C LYS A 44 12.88 8.72 -16.90
N GLU A 45 12.22 7.64 -16.55
CA GLU A 45 12.55 6.29 -16.97
C GLU A 45 11.27 5.58 -17.35
N VAL A 46 11.16 5.17 -18.60
CA VAL A 46 9.93 4.61 -19.17
C VAL A 46 10.20 3.37 -20.01
N LEU A 47 9.23 2.48 -20.03
CA LEU A 47 9.09 1.39 -20.99
C LEU A 47 8.04 1.84 -21.99
N ASP A 48 8.46 2.21 -23.20
CA ASP A 48 7.59 2.82 -24.22
C ASP A 48 7.32 1.85 -25.36
N HIS A 49 6.08 1.46 -25.52
CA HIS A 49 5.56 0.64 -26.62
C HIS A 49 4.49 1.39 -27.44
N GLY A 50 4.66 2.69 -27.60
CA GLY A 50 3.76 3.54 -28.37
C GLY A 50 2.44 3.82 -27.67
N GLU A 51 1.47 2.90 -27.76
CA GLU A 51 0.16 3.07 -27.12
C GLU A 51 0.18 2.82 -25.60
N ALA A 52 1.09 1.98 -25.12
CA ALA A 52 1.30 1.74 -23.68
C ALA A 52 2.68 2.28 -23.28
N VAL A 53 2.69 3.21 -22.32
CA VAL A 53 3.91 3.77 -21.73
C VAL A 53 3.88 3.54 -20.23
N VAL A 54 4.82 2.74 -19.72
CA VAL A 54 4.96 2.48 -18.29
C VAL A 54 6.11 3.32 -17.74
N ASP A 55 5.78 4.24 -16.85
CA ASP A 55 6.74 5.03 -16.10
C ASP A 55 7.25 4.23 -14.90
N ILE A 56 8.53 3.86 -14.94
CA ILE A 56 9.25 3.12 -13.90
C ILE A 56 10.14 4.02 -13.03
N SER A 57 10.08 5.33 -13.21
CA SER A 57 10.90 6.32 -12.48
C SER A 57 10.77 6.21 -10.95
N ASN A 58 9.65 5.66 -10.48
CA ASN A 58 9.31 5.61 -9.06
C ASN A 58 9.30 4.18 -8.47
N VAL A 59 9.98 3.22 -9.11
CA VAL A 59 10.10 1.84 -8.59
C VAL A 59 10.69 1.78 -7.18
N ALA A 60 11.63 2.66 -6.86
CA ALA A 60 12.19 2.78 -5.50
C ALA A 60 11.18 3.28 -4.46
N GLN A 61 10.11 3.96 -4.90
CA GLN A 61 8.98 4.38 -4.06
C GLN A 61 7.90 3.28 -3.96
N GLY A 62 8.02 2.22 -4.76
CA GLY A 62 7.18 1.04 -4.68
C GLY A 62 5.95 1.06 -5.58
N TYR A 63 5.99 1.79 -6.68
CA TYR A 63 4.94 1.75 -7.70
C TYR A 63 5.49 2.07 -9.11
N VAL A 64 4.70 1.71 -10.10
CA VAL A 64 4.84 2.11 -11.50
C VAL A 64 3.54 2.80 -11.97
N ALA A 65 3.60 3.53 -13.07
CA ALA A 65 2.44 4.20 -13.63
C ALA A 65 2.29 3.86 -15.11
N LEU A 66 1.08 3.48 -15.54
CA LEU A 66 0.74 3.25 -16.93
C LEU A 66 -0.01 4.45 -17.50
N ARG A 67 0.42 4.93 -18.65
CA ARG A 67 -0.35 5.79 -19.56
C ARG A 67 -0.70 4.96 -20.80
N TYR A 68 -2.00 4.83 -21.05
CA TYR A 68 -2.50 4.14 -22.21
C TYR A 68 -3.11 5.14 -23.19
N LYS A 69 -2.65 5.12 -24.46
CA LYS A 69 -3.05 6.03 -25.52
C LYS A 69 -3.82 5.34 -26.64
N GLY A 70 -3.95 4.01 -26.57
CA GLY A 70 -4.67 3.22 -27.57
C GLY A 70 -6.17 3.46 -27.60
N SER A 71 -6.86 2.72 -28.46
CA SER A 71 -8.30 2.88 -28.70
C SER A 71 -9.18 1.92 -27.91
N ALA A 72 -8.61 0.84 -27.31
CA ALA A 72 -9.38 -0.13 -26.57
C ALA A 72 -10.00 0.51 -25.31
N LYS A 73 -11.27 0.19 -25.05
CA LYS A 73 -12.00 0.71 -23.89
C LYS A 73 -11.58 0.05 -22.58
N LYS A 74 -11.19 -1.23 -22.63
CA LYS A 74 -10.77 -2.03 -21.49
C LYS A 74 -9.35 -2.55 -21.72
N ILE A 75 -8.56 -2.53 -20.69
CA ILE A 75 -7.18 -2.96 -20.68
C ILE A 75 -6.98 -3.87 -19.46
N SER A 76 -6.26 -4.98 -19.66
CA SER A 76 -5.79 -5.81 -18.56
C SER A 76 -4.32 -5.55 -18.32
N VAL A 77 -3.93 -5.36 -17.08
CA VAL A 77 -2.53 -5.18 -16.67
C VAL A 77 -2.17 -6.25 -15.67
N GLU A 78 -1.06 -6.94 -15.92
CA GLU A 78 -0.51 -7.91 -14.98
C GLU A 78 0.82 -7.40 -14.47
N VAL A 79 0.96 -7.32 -13.15
CA VAL A 79 2.22 -7.04 -12.47
C VAL A 79 2.65 -8.32 -11.77
N ILE A 80 3.73 -8.92 -12.27
CA ILE A 80 4.26 -10.19 -11.79
C ILE A 80 5.49 -9.87 -10.94
N GLY A 81 5.41 -10.20 -9.67
CA GLY A 81 6.49 -9.96 -8.74
C GLY A 81 7.27 -11.22 -8.43
N LYS A 82 8.12 -11.13 -7.43
CA LYS A 82 8.90 -12.25 -6.90
C LYS A 82 8.02 -13.47 -6.63
N ASN A 83 8.54 -14.67 -6.90
CA ASN A 83 7.84 -15.95 -6.77
C ASN A 83 6.65 -16.11 -7.73
N ASN A 84 6.67 -15.43 -8.87
CA ASN A 84 5.63 -15.47 -9.90
C ASN A 84 4.23 -15.10 -9.37
N LYS A 85 4.17 -14.30 -8.32
CA LYS A 85 2.90 -13.80 -7.82
C LYS A 85 2.35 -12.77 -8.79
N VAL A 86 1.23 -13.10 -9.42
CA VAL A 86 0.54 -12.26 -10.40
C VAL A 86 -0.48 -11.39 -9.70
N TYR A 87 -0.43 -10.09 -9.98
CA TYR A 87 -1.47 -9.13 -9.62
C TYR A 87 -2.11 -8.63 -10.90
N LYS A 88 -3.37 -8.98 -11.11
CA LYS A 88 -4.12 -8.62 -12.31
C LYS A 88 -5.04 -7.45 -12.02
N TYR A 89 -5.01 -6.47 -12.92
CA TYR A 89 -5.82 -5.26 -12.85
C TYR A 89 -6.61 -5.10 -14.15
N PHE A 90 -7.83 -4.66 -14.03
CA PHE A 90 -8.62 -4.22 -15.18
C PHE A 90 -8.81 -2.72 -15.05
N ILE A 91 -8.50 -2.00 -16.11
CA ILE A 91 -8.63 -0.55 -16.17
C ILE A 91 -9.46 -0.15 -17.37
N GLU A 92 -10.27 0.86 -17.20
CA GLU A 92 -10.89 1.55 -18.31
C GLU A 92 -9.91 2.59 -18.85
N ARG A 93 -10.05 2.93 -20.13
CA ARG A 93 -9.22 3.96 -20.75
C ARG A 93 -9.37 5.27 -19.99
N THR A 94 -8.24 5.86 -19.62
CA THR A 94 -8.15 7.17 -18.97
C THR A 94 -6.97 7.96 -19.52
N GLU A 95 -7.10 9.29 -19.53
CA GLU A 95 -5.99 10.19 -19.91
C GLU A 95 -4.98 10.33 -18.77
N GLU A 96 -5.42 10.14 -17.53
CA GLU A 96 -4.57 10.18 -16.35
C GLU A 96 -3.82 8.85 -16.16
N PRO A 97 -2.59 8.89 -15.61
CA PRO A 97 -1.84 7.68 -15.33
C PRO A 97 -2.50 6.83 -14.25
N THR A 98 -2.52 5.51 -14.46
CA THR A 98 -2.96 4.55 -13.46
C THR A 98 -1.74 3.96 -12.74
N TYR A 99 -1.79 3.90 -11.41
CA TYR A 99 -0.67 3.51 -10.56
C TYR A 99 -0.83 2.08 -10.01
N PHE A 100 0.23 1.27 -10.14
CA PHE A 100 0.27 -0.12 -9.68
C PHE A 100 1.34 -0.31 -8.62
N PRO A 101 0.98 -0.82 -7.42
CA PRO A 101 1.92 -1.01 -6.32
C PRO A 101 2.80 -2.24 -6.51
N LEU A 102 4.07 -2.15 -6.15
CA LEU A 102 5.08 -3.21 -6.21
C LEU A 102 5.19 -3.92 -4.86
N THR A 103 4.24 -4.78 -4.55
CA THR A 103 4.04 -5.33 -3.19
C THR A 103 4.81 -6.61 -2.88
N SER A 104 5.56 -7.17 -3.84
CA SER A 104 6.35 -8.40 -3.67
C SER A 104 7.78 -8.17 -3.13
N GLY A 105 8.13 -6.91 -2.80
CA GLY A 105 9.45 -6.54 -2.29
C GLY A 105 10.50 -6.31 -3.38
N ASN A 106 11.77 -6.43 -3.04
CA ASN A 106 12.88 -6.25 -3.99
C ASN A 106 13.03 -7.43 -4.94
N GLY A 107 13.46 -7.17 -6.16
CA GLY A 107 13.78 -8.16 -7.20
C GLY A 107 13.22 -7.77 -8.55
N THR A 108 13.31 -8.67 -9.51
CA THR A 108 12.79 -8.51 -10.85
C THR A 108 11.27 -8.58 -10.85
N TYR A 109 10.65 -7.63 -11.53
CA TYR A 109 9.22 -7.60 -11.83
C TYR A 109 9.03 -7.65 -13.34
N GLN A 110 7.91 -8.23 -13.75
CA GLN A 110 7.41 -8.14 -15.11
C GLN A 110 6.09 -7.37 -15.10
N ILE A 111 5.89 -6.51 -16.09
CA ILE A 111 4.61 -5.88 -16.36
C ILE A 111 4.15 -6.27 -17.76
N SER A 112 2.89 -6.67 -17.87
CA SER A 112 2.26 -6.99 -19.14
C SER A 112 0.98 -6.18 -19.28
N VAL A 113 0.78 -5.61 -20.44
CA VAL A 113 -0.42 -4.85 -20.80
C VAL A 113 -1.10 -5.54 -21.96
N TYR A 114 -2.39 -5.77 -21.82
CA TYR A 114 -3.21 -6.43 -22.80
C TYR A 114 -4.39 -5.53 -23.16
N GLU A 115 -4.69 -5.45 -24.44
CA GLU A 115 -5.88 -4.77 -24.95
C GLU A 115 -7.03 -5.75 -25.13
N ASN A 116 -8.21 -5.35 -24.70
CA ASN A 116 -9.42 -6.11 -25.03
C ASN A 116 -9.73 -5.97 -26.51
N VAL A 117 -9.82 -7.08 -27.22
CA VAL A 117 -10.16 -7.15 -28.63
C VAL A 117 -11.67 -7.34 -28.80
N GLN A 118 -12.21 -8.33 -28.13
CA GLN A 118 -13.65 -8.65 -28.14
C GLN A 118 -13.99 -9.48 -26.91
N ASP A 119 -15.15 -9.24 -26.30
CA ASP A 119 -15.65 -9.95 -25.13
C ASP A 119 -14.55 -10.11 -24.03
N ASP A 120 -14.14 -11.34 -23.74
CA ASP A 120 -13.05 -11.65 -22.80
C ASP A 120 -11.72 -11.97 -23.49
N GLU A 121 -11.59 -11.71 -24.78
CA GLU A 121 -10.37 -11.91 -25.55
C GLU A 121 -9.44 -10.69 -25.46
N TYR A 122 -8.17 -10.93 -25.17
CA TYR A 122 -7.16 -9.90 -25.04
C TYR A 122 -5.93 -10.21 -25.89
N SER A 123 -5.38 -9.20 -26.54
CA SER A 123 -4.09 -9.26 -27.22
C SER A 123 -3.00 -8.62 -26.38
N VAL A 124 -1.78 -9.15 -26.47
CA VAL A 124 -0.60 -8.57 -25.80
C VAL A 124 -0.21 -7.28 -26.51
N LEU A 125 -0.16 -6.16 -25.81
CA LEU A 125 0.34 -4.90 -26.28
C LEU A 125 1.80 -4.70 -25.90
N MET A 126 2.16 -5.02 -24.64
CA MET A 126 3.54 -4.95 -24.16
C MET A 126 3.80 -6.00 -23.09
N MET A 127 5.06 -6.39 -22.98
CA MET A 127 5.56 -7.25 -21.91
C MET A 127 7.02 -6.92 -21.65
N ASP A 128 7.32 -6.37 -20.47
CA ASP A 128 8.67 -5.95 -20.10
C ASP A 128 9.01 -6.33 -18.67
N SER A 129 10.30 -6.39 -18.39
CA SER A 129 10.83 -6.66 -17.04
C SER A 129 11.70 -5.51 -16.57
N PHE A 130 11.69 -5.25 -15.27
CA PHE A 130 12.48 -4.22 -14.61
C PHE A 130 12.88 -4.62 -13.20
N GLU A 131 13.97 -4.04 -12.71
CA GLU A 131 14.46 -4.29 -11.37
C GLU A 131 13.86 -3.34 -10.35
N VAL A 132 13.47 -3.87 -9.19
CA VAL A 132 12.92 -3.11 -8.08
C VAL A 132 13.85 -3.19 -6.88
N LYS A 133 14.31 -2.03 -6.42
CA LYS A 133 15.04 -1.85 -5.17
C LYS A 133 14.35 -0.78 -4.35
N LEU A 134 13.48 -1.19 -3.47
CA LEU A 134 12.67 -0.30 -2.64
C LEU A 134 13.54 0.51 -1.68
N LYS A 135 13.34 1.81 -1.62
CA LYS A 135 13.94 2.70 -0.62
C LYS A 135 13.46 2.33 0.79
N ASN A 136 12.21 1.90 0.91
CA ASN A 136 11.61 1.39 2.13
C ASN A 136 10.54 0.35 1.77
N LYS A 137 10.62 -0.83 2.36
CA LYS A 137 9.70 -1.95 2.09
C LYS A 137 8.22 -1.68 2.39
N PHE A 138 7.92 -0.61 3.12
CA PHE A 138 6.56 -0.23 3.48
C PHE A 138 5.93 0.79 2.51
N LEU A 139 6.72 1.44 1.65
CA LEU A 139 6.23 2.47 0.72
C LEU A 139 5.11 1.98 -0.21
N PRO A 140 5.17 0.76 -0.79
CA PRO A 140 4.08 0.27 -1.65
C PRO A 140 2.71 0.22 -0.97
N PHE A 141 2.69 0.21 0.36
CA PHE A 141 1.49 0.11 1.19
C PHE A 141 1.01 1.46 1.75
N LEU A 142 1.57 2.56 1.27
CA LEU A 142 1.22 3.92 1.69
C LEU A 142 0.58 4.75 0.58
N TYR A 143 0.88 4.44 -0.69
CA TYR A 143 0.35 5.19 -1.83
C TYR A 143 -1.09 4.79 -2.16
N PRO A 144 -1.91 5.74 -2.63
CA PRO A 144 -3.18 5.41 -3.27
C PRO A 144 -2.95 4.61 -4.56
N ASN A 145 -3.93 3.83 -4.93
CA ASN A 145 -4.00 3.08 -6.18
C ASN A 145 -5.46 2.88 -6.57
N GLN A 146 -5.76 2.23 -7.72
CA GLN A 146 -7.14 2.08 -8.20
C GLN A 146 -8.10 1.40 -7.21
N TYR A 147 -7.61 0.50 -6.35
CA TYR A 147 -8.45 -0.19 -5.36
C TYR A 147 -8.63 0.59 -4.06
N VAL A 148 -7.73 1.53 -3.82
CA VAL A 148 -7.75 2.38 -2.63
C VAL A 148 -7.41 3.80 -3.06
N GLU A 149 -8.37 4.46 -3.69
CA GLU A 149 -8.19 5.81 -4.19
C GLU A 149 -8.47 6.83 -3.09
N PHE A 150 -7.51 7.72 -2.86
CA PHE A 150 -7.66 8.84 -1.93
C PHE A 150 -6.63 9.93 -2.21
N THR A 151 -7.00 11.14 -1.83
CA THR A 151 -6.16 12.34 -1.89
C THR A 151 -6.27 13.08 -0.56
N SER A 152 -5.47 14.14 -0.38
CA SER A 152 -5.62 15.02 0.79
C SER A 152 -6.99 15.70 0.90
N LYS A 153 -7.77 15.74 -0.19
CA LYS A 153 -9.12 16.34 -0.24
C LYS A 153 -10.21 15.35 0.15
N THR A 154 -9.94 14.05 0.11
CA THR A 154 -10.88 12.96 0.39
C THR A 154 -11.48 13.10 1.80
N LYS A 155 -12.80 12.95 1.93
CA LYS A 155 -13.51 13.10 3.22
C LYS A 155 -13.09 12.03 4.21
N ALA A 156 -12.87 10.79 3.75
CA ALA A 156 -12.39 9.70 4.58
C ALA A 156 -11.02 10.03 5.21
N VAL A 157 -10.13 10.74 4.50
CA VAL A 157 -8.84 11.21 5.03
C VAL A 157 -9.03 12.24 6.15
N LYS A 158 -9.98 13.17 5.97
CA LYS A 158 -10.31 14.18 6.99
C LYS A 158 -10.89 13.51 8.25
N GLU A 159 -11.72 12.49 8.08
CA GLU A 159 -12.28 11.73 9.19
C GLU A 159 -11.19 10.92 9.92
N ALA A 160 -10.31 10.23 9.19
CA ALA A 160 -9.17 9.52 9.76
C ALA A 160 -8.29 10.44 10.62
N LYS A 161 -8.04 11.66 10.16
CA LYS A 161 -7.28 12.66 10.93
C LYS A 161 -7.95 13.03 12.26
N LYS A 162 -9.30 13.10 12.29
CA LYS A 162 -10.04 13.35 13.54
C LYS A 162 -9.91 12.15 14.49
N LEU A 163 -10.06 10.92 13.96
CA LEU A 163 -9.94 9.69 14.73
C LEU A 163 -8.54 9.48 15.32
N ALA A 164 -7.51 9.90 14.59
CA ALA A 164 -6.11 9.82 15.03
C ALA A 164 -5.75 10.88 16.08
N LYS A 165 -6.56 11.92 16.25
CA LYS A 165 -6.26 13.01 17.17
C LYS A 165 -6.19 12.51 18.63
N GLY A 166 -5.05 12.74 19.26
CA GLY A 166 -4.80 12.32 20.65
C GLY A 166 -4.39 10.85 20.80
N SER A 167 -4.25 10.10 19.72
CA SER A 167 -3.72 8.73 19.76
C SER A 167 -2.24 8.73 20.18
N LYS A 168 -1.88 7.76 21.03
CA LYS A 168 -0.53 7.65 21.57
C LYS A 168 0.45 6.91 20.65
N ASP A 169 -0.07 6.04 19.80
CA ASP A 169 0.68 5.17 18.90
C ASP A 169 -0.17 4.73 17.70
N ASP A 170 0.47 4.06 16.74
CA ASP A 170 -0.17 3.56 15.53
C ASP A 170 -1.28 2.54 15.82
N LEU A 171 -1.12 1.70 16.86
CA LEU A 171 -2.12 0.70 17.23
C LEU A 171 -3.41 1.35 17.75
N ALA A 172 -3.28 2.45 18.48
CA ALA A 172 -4.44 3.24 18.93
C ALA A 172 -5.20 3.83 17.73
N ILE A 173 -4.48 4.31 16.70
CA ILE A 173 -5.09 4.79 15.45
C ILE A 173 -5.79 3.65 14.71
N VAL A 174 -5.14 2.50 14.56
CA VAL A 174 -5.74 1.31 13.92
C VAL A 174 -7.04 0.92 14.63
N LYS A 175 -7.02 0.87 15.96
CA LYS A 175 -8.22 0.55 16.77
C LYS A 175 -9.33 1.57 16.58
N ALA A 176 -8.99 2.86 16.54
CA ALA A 176 -9.97 3.92 16.36
C ALA A 176 -10.64 3.84 14.97
N VAL A 177 -9.84 3.66 13.91
CA VAL A 177 -10.31 3.50 12.53
C VAL A 177 -11.16 2.23 12.39
N TYR A 178 -10.67 1.09 12.89
CA TYR A 178 -11.41 -0.18 12.87
C TYR A 178 -12.77 -0.03 13.54
N ASN A 179 -12.80 0.46 14.78
CA ASN A 179 -14.04 0.65 15.53
C ASN A 179 -15.01 1.61 14.81
N TYR A 180 -14.48 2.65 14.19
CA TYR A 180 -15.27 3.59 13.41
C TYR A 180 -15.95 2.90 12.22
N VAL A 181 -15.18 2.17 11.41
CA VAL A 181 -15.70 1.47 10.22
C VAL A 181 -16.74 0.44 10.61
N VAL A 182 -16.43 -0.44 11.57
CA VAL A 182 -17.34 -1.51 12.01
C VAL A 182 -18.64 -0.97 12.62
N LYS A 183 -18.59 0.15 13.35
CA LYS A 183 -19.78 0.73 13.98
C LYS A 183 -20.63 1.56 13.04
N ASN A 184 -20.04 2.17 12.03
CA ASN A 184 -20.73 3.16 11.19
C ASN A 184 -21.06 2.68 9.79
N VAL A 185 -20.44 1.62 9.30
CA VAL A 185 -20.75 1.05 7.98
C VAL A 185 -21.56 -0.24 8.18
N LYS A 186 -22.67 -0.38 7.47
CA LYS A 186 -23.52 -1.57 7.43
C LYS A 186 -23.24 -2.35 6.15
N TYR A 187 -23.35 -3.66 6.22
CA TYR A 187 -23.21 -4.49 5.04
C TYR A 187 -24.37 -4.23 4.06
N ASP A 188 -24.05 -4.20 2.79
CA ASP A 188 -24.98 -3.95 1.70
C ASP A 188 -25.23 -5.24 0.93
N ASP A 189 -26.23 -6.03 1.38
CA ASP A 189 -26.57 -7.31 0.80
C ASP A 189 -27.07 -7.17 -0.66
N GLU A 190 -27.78 -6.10 -0.97
CA GLU A 190 -28.27 -5.81 -2.31
C GLU A 190 -27.10 -5.56 -3.27
N LYS A 191 -26.15 -4.72 -2.86
CA LYS A 191 -24.92 -4.49 -3.63
C LYS A 191 -24.11 -5.76 -3.79
N ALA A 192 -23.97 -6.58 -2.72
CA ALA A 192 -23.22 -7.82 -2.77
C ALA A 192 -23.75 -8.81 -3.82
N GLN A 193 -25.06 -8.85 -4.01
CA GLN A 193 -25.72 -9.71 -4.99
C GLN A 193 -25.64 -9.19 -6.44
N ASN A 194 -25.50 -7.85 -6.60
CA ASN A 194 -25.63 -7.20 -7.91
C ASN A 194 -24.33 -6.55 -8.41
N VAL A 195 -23.26 -6.54 -7.60
CA VAL A 195 -21.99 -5.92 -7.99
C VAL A 195 -21.39 -6.57 -9.23
N GLN A 196 -21.01 -5.75 -10.20
CA GLN A 196 -20.45 -6.20 -11.45
C GLN A 196 -18.95 -6.46 -11.35
N SER A 197 -18.45 -7.35 -12.21
CA SER A 197 -17.00 -7.55 -12.38
C SER A 197 -16.31 -6.23 -12.74
N GLY A 198 -15.14 -5.98 -12.15
CA GLY A 198 -14.40 -4.72 -12.35
C GLY A 198 -14.83 -3.58 -11.42
N TYR A 199 -15.76 -3.82 -10.49
CA TYR A 199 -16.15 -2.83 -9.49
C TYR A 199 -14.93 -2.30 -8.72
N LEU A 200 -14.85 -0.97 -8.58
CA LEU A 200 -13.85 -0.28 -7.77
C LEU A 200 -14.54 0.48 -6.62
N PRO A 201 -14.09 0.32 -5.38
CA PRO A 201 -14.71 0.99 -4.24
C PRO A 201 -14.43 2.49 -4.23
N SER A 202 -15.45 3.27 -3.89
CA SER A 202 -15.30 4.69 -3.59
C SER A 202 -15.34 4.91 -2.08
N VAL A 203 -14.19 5.28 -1.51
CA VAL A 203 -14.07 5.46 -0.05
C VAL A 203 -14.96 6.59 0.48
N ASP A 204 -15.15 7.66 -0.30
CA ASP A 204 -16.02 8.77 0.10
C ASP A 204 -17.50 8.44 -0.03
N GLU A 205 -17.88 7.61 -1.00
CA GLU A 205 -19.28 7.15 -1.11
C GLU A 205 -19.61 6.18 0.02
N THR A 206 -18.72 5.23 0.34
CA THR A 206 -18.89 4.33 1.49
C THR A 206 -19.00 5.11 2.81
N LEU A 207 -18.17 6.14 2.99
CA LEU A 207 -18.25 7.01 4.16
C LEU A 207 -19.58 7.77 4.24
N LYS A 208 -20.10 8.24 3.09
CA LYS A 208 -21.34 9.04 2.98
C LYS A 208 -22.59 8.19 3.19
N THR A 209 -22.66 7.04 2.50
CA THR A 209 -23.85 6.16 2.55
C THR A 209 -23.87 5.30 3.80
N LYS A 210 -22.70 5.08 4.42
CA LYS A 210 -22.51 4.15 5.54
C LYS A 210 -22.98 2.74 5.22
N LYS A 211 -22.84 2.34 3.95
CA LYS A 211 -23.15 1.01 3.43
C LYS A 211 -22.05 0.58 2.47
N GLY A 212 -21.80 -0.72 2.40
CA GLY A 212 -20.86 -1.29 1.45
C GLY A 212 -20.70 -2.79 1.61
N ILE A 213 -20.01 -3.41 0.65
CA ILE A 213 -19.60 -4.80 0.69
C ILE A 213 -18.20 -4.92 1.35
N CYS A 214 -17.71 -6.14 1.54
CA CYS A 214 -16.40 -6.39 2.16
C CYS A 214 -15.27 -5.57 1.52
N PHE A 215 -15.30 -5.38 0.21
CA PHE A 215 -14.30 -4.59 -0.52
C PHE A 215 -14.37 -3.09 -0.16
N ASP A 216 -15.57 -2.53 -0.01
CA ASP A 216 -15.76 -1.13 0.41
C ASP A 216 -15.23 -0.89 1.82
N TYR A 217 -15.50 -1.81 2.76
CA TYR A 217 -14.98 -1.76 4.13
C TYR A 217 -13.44 -1.76 4.14
N ALA A 218 -12.85 -2.71 3.40
CA ALA A 218 -11.41 -2.87 3.34
C ALA A 218 -10.72 -1.66 2.69
N ALA A 219 -11.29 -1.13 1.60
CA ALA A 219 -10.78 0.06 0.92
C ALA A 219 -10.87 1.31 1.80
N LEU A 220 -12.02 1.54 2.46
CA LEU A 220 -12.21 2.67 3.37
C LEU A 220 -11.20 2.63 4.53
N MET A 221 -11.10 1.48 5.21
CA MET A 221 -10.14 1.31 6.30
C MET A 221 -8.70 1.50 5.83
N THR A 222 -8.33 0.93 4.67
CA THR A 222 -7.01 1.06 4.09
C THR A 222 -6.67 2.51 3.76
N ALA A 223 -7.58 3.26 3.12
CA ALA A 223 -7.39 4.67 2.80
C ALA A 223 -7.21 5.51 4.07
N MET A 224 -8.06 5.28 5.08
CA MET A 224 -7.96 5.95 6.37
C MET A 224 -6.60 5.73 7.03
N LEU A 225 -6.11 4.49 7.10
CA LEU A 225 -4.84 4.14 7.73
C LEU A 225 -3.64 4.66 6.94
N ARG A 226 -3.61 4.47 5.60
CA ARG A 226 -2.53 4.98 4.74
C ARG A 226 -2.40 6.50 4.84
N SER A 227 -3.52 7.20 4.92
CA SER A 227 -3.53 8.67 5.06
C SER A 227 -2.93 9.16 6.38
N GLN A 228 -2.85 8.29 7.39
CA GLN A 228 -2.18 8.57 8.67
C GLN A 228 -0.74 8.05 8.71
N GLY A 229 -0.19 7.60 7.56
CA GLY A 229 1.17 7.08 7.46
C GLY A 229 1.32 5.63 7.95
N ILE A 230 0.23 4.91 8.16
CA ILE A 230 0.25 3.51 8.57
C ILE A 230 0.23 2.61 7.34
N PRO A 231 1.33 1.88 7.04
CA PRO A 231 1.38 0.99 5.89
C PRO A 231 0.31 -0.09 5.99
N THR A 232 -0.58 -0.13 5.02
CA THR A 232 -1.73 -1.04 5.04
C THR A 232 -1.86 -1.75 3.70
N LYS A 233 -1.77 -3.09 3.73
CA LYS A 233 -1.96 -3.93 2.56
C LYS A 233 -3.43 -4.28 2.41
N LEU A 234 -3.98 -4.02 1.22
CA LEU A 234 -5.26 -4.58 0.81
C LEU A 234 -4.99 -5.90 0.10
N GLU A 235 -5.60 -6.97 0.53
CA GLU A 235 -5.56 -8.26 -0.15
C GLU A 235 -6.95 -8.59 -0.68
N ILE A 236 -6.98 -9.03 -1.93
CA ILE A 236 -8.17 -9.44 -2.64
C ILE A 236 -8.03 -10.93 -2.94
N GLY A 237 -9.09 -11.68 -2.71
CA GLY A 237 -9.11 -13.13 -2.94
C GLY A 237 -10.53 -13.66 -2.88
N TYR A 238 -10.65 -14.97 -3.09
CA TYR A 238 -11.89 -15.71 -2.91
C TYR A 238 -11.88 -16.31 -1.50
N SER A 239 -13.03 -16.32 -0.85
CA SER A 239 -13.27 -16.95 0.44
C SER A 239 -14.18 -18.17 0.26
#